data_83a5da03932f8defb5ded817a141c932
#
_entry.id   83a5da03932f8defb5ded817a141c932
#
_cell.length_a   1.000
_cell.length_b   1.000
_cell.length_c   1.000
_cell.angle_alpha   90.00
_cell.angle_beta   90.00
_cell.angle_gamma   90.00
#
_symmetry.space_group_name_H-M   'P 1'
#
loop_
_entity.id
_entity.type
_entity.pdbx_description
1 polymer ?
#
loop_
_entity_poly.entity_id
_entity_poly.type
_entity_poly.pdbx_seq_one_letter_code
_entity_poly.pdbx_strand_id
1 'polypeptide(L)'
;AVSGGGKSARYLISGNVLDQQAVTILSKYSRYGIRANIDADVRRWLQLSTKISGAIMHQDGSAPNWHHILNYSPTMELKDPETGVYNKDPYNMLSNNPYGALAESDNDSYSYNLNANMVLRFNIYDGLTLNVQGGYNFDYAPSYAFSSSKVASGATSSMSNKASVYQYWQNTNNLSYANTFNRHSISANAVWEMSKSVTTNMSISGSGLNNESVGYWDVSNATVRSESNSYTQSSLMSGIVRLNYDYDKPYFFTAALRADG
;
A
#
# COMPACT_ATOMS: atom_id res chain seq x y z
N ALA A 1 -22.24 6.36 -1.97
CA ALA A 1 -22.11 6.38 -0.50
C ALA A 1 -23.51 6.36 0.14
N VAL A 2 -23.64 5.67 1.23
CA VAL A 2 -24.84 5.64 2.08
C VAL A 2 -24.42 6.06 3.48
N SER A 3 -25.13 7.01 4.07
CA SER A 3 -24.89 7.46 5.43
C SER A 3 -26.21 7.57 6.18
N GLY A 4 -26.17 7.33 7.46
CA GLY A 4 -27.31 7.45 8.33
C GLY A 4 -26.90 7.48 9.79
N GLY A 5 -27.86 7.68 10.64
CA GLY A 5 -27.62 7.67 12.06
C GLY A 5 -28.77 8.21 12.88
N GLY A 6 -28.63 8.04 14.19
CA GLY A 6 -29.54 8.49 15.21
C GLY A 6 -28.78 9.20 16.33
N LYS A 7 -29.40 9.27 17.50
CA LYS A 7 -28.81 9.94 18.66
C LYS A 7 -27.56 9.27 19.19
N SER A 8 -27.44 7.93 19.04
CA SER A 8 -26.37 7.13 19.65
C SER A 8 -25.44 6.45 18.65
N ALA A 9 -25.74 6.50 17.34
CA ALA A 9 -24.85 5.91 16.35
C ALA A 9 -24.96 6.63 15.01
N ARG A 10 -23.86 6.75 14.31
CA ARG A 10 -23.74 7.27 12.95
C ARG A 10 -22.88 6.34 12.13
N TYR A 11 -23.24 6.16 10.86
CA TYR A 11 -22.45 5.36 9.94
C TYR A 11 -22.37 6.01 8.56
N LEU A 12 -21.30 5.71 7.87
CA LEU A 12 -21.09 6.01 6.46
C LEU A 12 -20.46 4.78 5.80
N ILE A 13 -21.10 4.27 4.76
CA ILE A 13 -20.56 3.21 3.91
C ILE A 13 -20.46 3.74 2.49
N SER A 14 -19.32 3.60 1.86
CA SER A 14 -19.10 4.03 0.48
C SER A 14 -18.32 3.01 -0.30
N GLY A 15 -18.66 2.86 -1.58
CA GLY A 15 -17.88 2.14 -2.56
C GLY A 15 -17.43 3.07 -3.68
N ASN A 16 -16.29 2.77 -4.26
CA ASN A 16 -15.79 3.43 -5.45
C ASN A 16 -15.29 2.39 -6.45
N VAL A 17 -15.55 2.64 -7.72
CA VAL A 17 -15.08 1.86 -8.85
C VAL A 17 -14.41 2.83 -9.81
N LEU A 18 -13.21 2.48 -10.24
CA LEU A 18 -12.48 3.14 -11.31
C LEU A 18 -12.04 2.06 -12.29
N ASP A 19 -12.36 2.25 -13.57
CA ASP A 19 -11.87 1.45 -14.68
C ASP A 19 -11.33 2.44 -15.72
N GLN A 20 -10.06 2.36 -16.00
CA GLN A 20 -9.36 3.31 -16.85
C GLN A 20 -8.48 2.56 -17.86
N GLN A 21 -8.72 2.83 -19.13
CA GLN A 21 -7.83 2.42 -20.19
C GLN A 21 -6.80 3.53 -20.42
N ALA A 22 -5.53 3.17 -20.49
CA ALA A 22 -4.48 4.14 -20.77
C ALA A 22 -4.55 4.64 -22.23
N VAL A 23 -3.93 5.79 -22.47
CA VAL A 23 -3.73 6.32 -23.83
C VAL A 23 -2.79 5.40 -24.64
N THR A 24 -1.91 4.71 -23.97
CA THR A 24 -1.02 3.73 -24.55
C THR A 24 -1.74 2.39 -24.74
N ILE A 25 -1.40 1.71 -25.85
CA ILE A 25 -1.96 0.41 -26.16
C ILE A 25 -1.66 -0.62 -25.06
N LEU A 26 -2.56 -1.60 -24.89
CA LEU A 26 -2.35 -2.76 -24.00
C LEU A 26 -2.09 -2.39 -22.54
N SER A 27 -2.62 -1.27 -22.06
CA SER A 27 -2.50 -0.91 -20.65
C SER A 27 -3.84 -0.50 -20.06
N LYS A 28 -4.21 -1.15 -18.95
CA LYS A 28 -5.48 -0.95 -18.25
C LYS A 28 -5.24 -0.89 -16.75
N TYR A 29 -5.99 -0.02 -16.06
CA TYR A 29 -6.01 0.06 -14.61
C TYR A 29 -7.43 -0.01 -14.09
N SER A 30 -7.67 -0.86 -13.11
CA SER A 30 -8.94 -0.91 -12.40
C SER A 30 -8.74 -0.85 -10.90
N ARG A 31 -9.69 -0.21 -10.22
CA ARG A 31 -9.70 -0.10 -8.75
C ARG A 31 -11.11 -0.26 -8.22
N TYR A 32 -11.25 -1.14 -7.26
CA TYR A 32 -12.48 -1.37 -6.50
C TYR A 32 -12.18 -1.08 -5.03
N GLY A 33 -12.94 -0.18 -4.43
CA GLY A 33 -12.72 0.20 -3.03
C GLY A 33 -14.01 0.25 -2.24
N ILE A 34 -13.91 -0.11 -0.97
CA ILE A 34 -14.99 0.02 0.01
C ILE A 34 -14.48 0.72 1.26
N ARG A 35 -15.32 1.54 1.86
CA ARG A 35 -15.04 2.19 3.14
C ARG A 35 -16.27 2.17 4.02
N ALA A 36 -16.05 1.86 5.29
CA ALA A 36 -17.07 1.94 6.32
C ALA A 36 -16.53 2.75 7.52
N ASN A 37 -17.29 3.74 7.97
CA ASN A 37 -17.03 4.49 9.19
C ASN A 37 -18.24 4.34 10.09
N ILE A 38 -17.99 4.03 11.36
CA ILE A 38 -19.02 3.85 12.37
C ILE A 38 -18.59 4.60 13.63
N ASP A 39 -19.43 5.51 14.09
CA ASP A 39 -19.28 6.18 15.37
C ASP A 39 -20.50 5.84 16.24
N ALA A 40 -20.30 5.35 17.44
CA ALA A 40 -21.38 4.93 18.32
C ALA A 40 -21.11 5.30 19.79
N ASP A 41 -22.10 5.88 20.44
CA ASP A 41 -22.19 6.02 21.88
C ASP A 41 -22.77 4.72 22.47
N VAL A 42 -21.91 3.72 22.72
CA VAL A 42 -22.30 2.37 23.18
C VAL A 42 -22.93 2.44 24.59
N ARG A 43 -22.35 3.30 25.43
CA ARG A 43 -22.81 3.63 26.76
C ARG A 43 -22.47 5.09 27.08
N ARG A 44 -23.02 5.67 28.14
CA ARG A 44 -22.68 7.04 28.58
C ARG A 44 -21.20 7.21 28.88
N TRP A 45 -20.52 6.13 29.24
CA TRP A 45 -19.10 6.10 29.56
C TRP A 45 -18.23 5.49 28.45
N LEU A 46 -18.82 4.94 27.36
CA LEU A 46 -18.10 4.25 26.28
C LEU A 46 -18.55 4.74 24.89
N GLN A 47 -17.61 5.27 24.14
CA GLN A 47 -17.78 5.63 22.73
C GLN A 47 -16.86 4.75 21.90
N LEU A 48 -17.36 4.33 20.73
CA LEU A 48 -16.64 3.57 19.72
C LEU A 48 -16.57 4.39 18.42
N SER A 49 -15.38 4.51 17.85
CA SER A 49 -15.18 5.01 16.49
C SER A 49 -14.40 3.96 15.70
N THR A 50 -14.91 3.51 14.57
CA THR A 50 -14.28 2.52 13.72
C THR A 50 -14.25 3.02 12.29
N LYS A 51 -13.08 2.88 11.65
CA LYS A 51 -12.88 3.20 10.24
C LYS A 51 -12.18 2.02 9.58
N ILE A 52 -12.86 1.42 8.60
CA ILE A 52 -12.33 0.30 7.83
C ILE A 52 -12.40 0.67 6.37
N SER A 53 -11.33 0.44 5.63
CA SER A 53 -11.31 0.58 4.18
C SER A 53 -10.48 -0.53 3.56
N GLY A 54 -10.96 -1.02 2.42
CA GLY A 54 -10.24 -1.99 1.60
C GLY A 54 -10.30 -1.57 0.15
N ALA A 55 -9.26 -1.91 -0.60
CA ALA A 55 -9.20 -1.72 -2.03
C ALA A 55 -8.48 -2.87 -2.71
N ILE A 56 -8.95 -3.20 -3.92
CA ILE A 56 -8.28 -4.07 -4.86
C ILE A 56 -7.94 -3.21 -6.07
N MET A 57 -6.69 -3.20 -6.44
CA MET A 57 -6.18 -2.54 -7.64
C MET A 57 -5.58 -3.58 -8.56
N HIS A 58 -5.85 -3.45 -9.84
CA HIS A 58 -5.29 -4.30 -10.89
C HIS A 58 -4.76 -3.40 -11.99
N GLN A 59 -3.52 -3.62 -12.36
CA GLN A 59 -2.87 -3.01 -13.50
C GLN A 59 -2.43 -4.11 -14.46
N ASP A 60 -2.99 -4.07 -15.65
CA ASP A 60 -2.68 -4.94 -16.77
C ASP A 60 -1.86 -4.15 -17.80
N GLY A 61 -0.81 -4.76 -18.33
CA GLY A 61 0.08 -4.19 -19.31
C GLY A 61 1.24 -3.36 -18.74
N SER A 62 2.11 -2.94 -19.62
CA SER A 62 3.35 -2.24 -19.35
C SER A 62 3.24 -0.76 -19.65
N ALA A 63 3.95 0.06 -18.87
CA ALA A 63 4.20 1.44 -19.24
C ALA A 63 5.16 1.50 -20.45
N PRO A 64 4.87 2.33 -21.47
CA PRO A 64 5.75 2.47 -22.62
C PRO A 64 7.08 3.13 -22.23
N ASN A 65 8.14 2.68 -22.87
CA ASN A 65 9.42 3.37 -22.76
C ASN A 65 9.46 4.52 -23.75
N TRP A 66 9.20 5.73 -23.28
CA TRP A 66 9.16 6.94 -24.10
C TRP A 66 10.49 7.23 -24.81
N HIS A 67 11.61 6.86 -24.20
CA HIS A 67 12.93 7.01 -24.82
C HIS A 67 13.01 6.15 -26.09
N HIS A 68 12.53 4.90 -26.06
CA HIS A 68 12.50 4.04 -27.23
C HIS A 68 11.51 4.56 -28.28
N ILE A 69 10.35 5.06 -27.89
CA ILE A 69 9.36 5.60 -28.82
C ILE A 69 9.92 6.82 -29.58
N LEU A 70 10.55 7.74 -28.89
CA LEU A 70 11.05 8.99 -29.47
C LEU A 70 12.31 8.79 -30.33
N ASN A 71 13.07 7.74 -30.07
CA ASN A 71 14.34 7.48 -30.77
C ASN A 71 14.23 6.37 -31.82
N TYR A 72 13.09 5.70 -31.95
CA TYR A 72 12.88 4.65 -32.95
C TYR A 72 12.53 5.28 -34.30
N SER A 73 13.21 4.82 -35.36
CA SER A 73 12.96 5.34 -36.72
C SER A 73 11.58 4.93 -37.23
N PRO A 74 10.72 5.88 -37.63
CA PRO A 74 9.38 5.58 -38.13
C PRO A 74 9.37 4.89 -39.51
N THR A 75 10.50 4.84 -40.21
CA THR A 75 10.65 4.21 -41.54
C THR A 75 11.07 2.74 -41.47
N MET A 76 11.31 2.24 -40.25
CA MET A 76 11.73 0.87 -40.05
C MET A 76 10.57 -0.12 -40.25
N GLU A 77 10.86 -1.24 -40.89
CA GLU A 77 9.97 -2.37 -40.96
C GLU A 77 9.70 -2.91 -39.54
N LEU A 78 8.43 -3.10 -39.19
CA LEU A 78 8.01 -3.42 -37.83
C LEU A 78 8.53 -4.78 -37.37
N LYS A 79 8.37 -5.78 -38.22
CA LYS A 79 8.76 -7.18 -37.97
C LYS A 79 9.53 -7.75 -39.15
N ASP A 80 10.44 -8.65 -38.84
CA ASP A 80 11.03 -9.54 -39.81
C ASP A 80 9.93 -10.46 -40.36
N PRO A 81 9.69 -10.50 -41.67
CA PRO A 81 8.60 -11.28 -42.28
C PRO A 81 8.78 -12.79 -42.19
N GLU A 82 10.03 -13.28 -42.06
CA GLU A 82 10.33 -14.71 -41.99
C GLU A 82 10.25 -15.24 -40.55
N THR A 83 10.79 -14.51 -39.60
CA THR A 83 10.89 -14.95 -38.19
C THR A 83 9.76 -14.41 -37.30
N GLY A 84 9.08 -13.32 -37.73
CA GLY A 84 8.06 -12.63 -36.94
C GLY A 84 8.62 -11.87 -35.73
N VAL A 85 9.95 -11.77 -35.63
CA VAL A 85 10.65 -11.03 -34.56
C VAL A 85 10.59 -9.54 -34.85
N TYR A 86 10.42 -8.72 -33.83
CA TYR A 86 10.44 -7.27 -33.99
C TYR A 86 11.85 -6.75 -34.26
N ASN A 87 11.96 -5.86 -35.25
CA ASN A 87 13.22 -5.31 -35.69
C ASN A 87 13.75 -4.28 -34.66
N LYS A 88 15.05 -4.32 -34.44
CA LYS A 88 15.77 -3.23 -33.75
C LYS A 88 16.11 -2.13 -34.74
N ASP A 89 16.20 -0.90 -34.25
CA ASP A 89 16.71 0.20 -35.05
C ASP A 89 18.22 0.02 -35.29
N PRO A 90 18.67 -0.19 -36.54
CA PRO A 90 20.08 -0.41 -36.85
C PRO A 90 20.93 0.84 -36.63
N TYR A 91 20.33 2.04 -36.63
CA TYR A 91 21.00 3.30 -36.41
C TYR A 91 21.07 3.67 -34.91
N ASN A 92 20.19 3.08 -34.11
CA ASN A 92 20.18 3.25 -32.67
C ASN A 92 19.97 1.88 -31.98
N MET A 93 21.04 1.12 -31.89
CA MET A 93 21.04 -0.25 -31.33
C MET A 93 20.58 -0.33 -29.87
N LEU A 94 20.48 0.79 -29.17
CA LEU A 94 19.95 0.86 -27.81
C LEU A 94 18.41 0.90 -27.77
N SER A 95 17.77 1.19 -28.92
CA SER A 95 16.33 1.30 -29.01
C SER A 95 15.69 0.01 -29.53
N ASN A 96 15.07 -0.75 -28.62
CA ASN A 96 14.20 -1.82 -29.02
C ASN A 96 12.95 -1.27 -29.69
N ASN A 97 12.30 -2.07 -30.53
CA ASN A 97 11.00 -1.72 -31.08
C ASN A 97 9.98 -1.47 -29.95
N PRO A 98 9.46 -0.24 -29.83
CA PRO A 98 8.57 0.10 -28.71
C PRO A 98 7.24 -0.65 -28.78
N TYR A 99 6.74 -0.95 -29.97
CA TYR A 99 5.53 -1.76 -30.13
C TYR A 99 5.78 -3.22 -29.76
N GLY A 100 6.92 -3.79 -30.20
CA GLY A 100 7.31 -5.16 -29.85
C GLY A 100 7.47 -5.35 -28.36
N ALA A 101 8.05 -4.37 -27.67
CA ALA A 101 8.20 -4.39 -26.22
C ALA A 101 6.85 -4.44 -25.48
N LEU A 102 5.80 -3.84 -26.04
CA LEU A 102 4.45 -3.90 -25.46
C LEU A 102 3.67 -5.15 -25.90
N ALA A 103 3.76 -5.52 -27.16
CA ALA A 103 2.95 -6.60 -27.75
C ALA A 103 3.42 -8.02 -27.36
N GLU A 104 4.72 -8.17 -27.07
CA GLU A 104 5.35 -9.46 -26.73
C GLU A 104 5.71 -9.55 -25.24
N SER A 105 5.13 -8.67 -24.43
CA SER A 105 5.24 -8.69 -22.96
C SER A 105 3.86 -8.79 -22.34
N ASP A 106 3.78 -9.59 -21.28
CA ASP A 106 2.59 -9.74 -20.46
C ASP A 106 2.96 -9.36 -19.03
N ASN A 107 2.32 -8.31 -18.51
CA ASN A 107 2.58 -7.81 -17.16
C ASN A 107 1.26 -7.61 -16.43
N ASP A 108 1.17 -8.25 -15.28
CA ASP A 108 -0.04 -8.29 -14.47
C ASP A 108 0.30 -7.98 -13.01
N SER A 109 -0.26 -6.94 -12.46
CA SER A 109 0.04 -6.49 -11.10
C SER A 109 -1.24 -6.23 -10.32
N TYR A 110 -1.31 -6.80 -9.13
CA TYR A 110 -2.40 -6.60 -8.20
C TYR A 110 -1.90 -5.90 -6.94
N SER A 111 -2.78 -5.16 -6.31
CA SER A 111 -2.55 -4.63 -4.97
C SER A 111 -3.83 -4.75 -4.16
N TYR A 112 -3.74 -5.42 -3.02
CA TYR A 112 -4.82 -5.63 -2.07
C TYR A 112 -4.47 -4.86 -0.80
N ASN A 113 -5.29 -3.86 -0.46
CA ASN A 113 -5.07 -3.03 0.71
C ASN A 113 -6.22 -3.19 1.69
N LEU A 114 -5.90 -3.33 2.96
CA LEU A 114 -6.84 -3.27 4.07
C LEU A 114 -6.30 -2.33 5.14
N ASN A 115 -7.10 -1.33 5.51
CA ASN A 115 -6.82 -0.43 6.61
C ASN A 115 -7.97 -0.50 7.61
N ALA A 116 -7.67 -0.78 8.85
CA ALA A 116 -8.63 -0.79 9.94
C ALA A 116 -8.11 0.07 11.09
N ASN A 117 -8.95 0.94 11.62
CA ASN A 117 -8.65 1.74 12.78
C ASN A 117 -9.87 1.74 13.71
N MET A 118 -9.63 1.51 14.99
CA MET A 118 -10.66 1.50 16.02
C MET A 118 -10.20 2.35 17.20
N VAL A 119 -11.07 3.21 17.68
CA VAL A 119 -10.88 4.01 18.90
C VAL A 119 -12.00 3.71 19.87
N LEU A 120 -11.63 3.29 21.06
CA LEU A 120 -12.51 3.18 22.21
C LEU A 120 -12.20 4.32 23.18
N ARG A 121 -13.17 5.15 23.45
CA ARG A 121 -13.07 6.22 24.44
C ARG A 121 -13.90 5.88 25.67
N PHE A 122 -13.23 5.78 26.79
CA PHE A 122 -13.81 5.53 28.10
C PHE A 122 -13.83 6.83 28.91
N ASN A 123 -14.99 7.33 29.25
CA ASN A 123 -15.15 8.39 30.22
C ASN A 123 -15.26 7.73 31.60
N ILE A 124 -14.13 7.59 32.31
CA ILE A 124 -14.03 6.78 33.54
C ILE A 124 -14.63 7.53 34.70
N TYR A 125 -14.29 8.81 34.81
CA TYR A 125 -14.72 9.73 35.88
C TYR A 125 -14.73 11.16 35.32
N ASP A 126 -15.29 12.07 36.05
CA ASP A 126 -15.29 13.50 35.68
C ASP A 126 -13.86 14.03 35.56
N GLY A 127 -13.53 14.50 34.36
CA GLY A 127 -12.17 14.92 34.01
C GLY A 127 -11.21 13.78 33.63
N LEU A 128 -11.53 12.49 33.86
CA LEU A 128 -10.66 11.35 33.54
C LEU A 128 -11.17 10.53 32.34
N THR A 129 -10.40 10.52 31.27
CA THR A 129 -10.72 9.76 30.06
C THR A 129 -9.57 8.84 29.66
N LEU A 130 -9.90 7.65 29.14
CA LEU A 130 -8.96 6.73 28.53
C LEU A 130 -9.37 6.52 27.07
N ASN A 131 -8.46 6.81 26.14
CA ASN A 131 -8.61 6.46 24.74
C ASN A 131 -7.70 5.26 24.43
N VAL A 132 -8.28 4.18 23.93
CA VAL A 132 -7.57 3.00 23.44
C VAL A 132 -7.75 2.97 21.93
N GLN A 133 -6.67 3.13 21.19
CA GLN A 133 -6.66 3.10 19.74
C GLN A 133 -5.91 1.89 19.25
N GLY A 134 -6.52 1.14 18.32
CA GLY A 134 -5.90 0.07 17.56
C GLY A 134 -5.92 0.39 16.08
N GLY A 135 -4.80 0.18 15.39
CA GLY A 135 -4.67 0.31 13.94
C GLY A 135 -4.07 -0.95 13.33
N TYR A 136 -4.54 -1.33 12.15
CA TYR A 136 -3.98 -2.43 11.37
C TYR A 136 -3.99 -2.07 9.90
N ASN A 137 -2.84 -2.21 9.24
CA ASN A 137 -2.67 -2.08 7.80
C ASN A 137 -2.13 -3.39 7.25
N PHE A 138 -2.72 -3.84 6.17
CA PHE A 138 -2.29 -5.00 5.41
C PHE A 138 -2.24 -4.64 3.94
N ASP A 139 -1.09 -4.87 3.31
CA ASP A 139 -0.89 -4.72 1.88
C ASP A 139 -0.30 -6.01 1.32
N TYR A 140 -0.92 -6.53 0.26
CA TYR A 140 -0.42 -7.65 -0.51
C TYR A 140 -0.34 -7.24 -1.97
N ALA A 141 0.86 -7.29 -2.55
CA ALA A 141 1.12 -6.82 -3.90
C ALA A 141 1.85 -7.89 -4.72
N PRO A 142 1.11 -8.85 -5.33
CA PRO A 142 1.68 -9.76 -6.31
C PRO A 142 1.83 -9.08 -7.67
N SER A 143 2.90 -9.42 -8.39
CA SER A 143 3.14 -8.99 -9.76
C SER A 143 3.77 -10.10 -10.58
N TYR A 144 3.34 -10.19 -11.81
CA TYR A 144 3.73 -11.19 -12.78
C TYR A 144 4.22 -10.48 -14.03
N ALA A 145 5.32 -10.94 -14.60
CA ALA A 145 5.87 -10.36 -15.80
C ALA A 145 6.44 -11.48 -16.70
N PHE A 146 6.16 -11.37 -17.98
CA PHE A 146 6.72 -12.20 -19.02
C PHE A 146 7.17 -11.31 -20.17
N SER A 147 8.25 -11.67 -20.82
CA SER A 147 8.73 -11.06 -22.06
C SER A 147 9.22 -12.15 -23.00
N SER A 148 8.67 -12.20 -24.20
CA SER A 148 9.02 -13.14 -25.25
C SER A 148 10.39 -12.82 -25.85
N SER A 149 11.07 -13.83 -26.40
CA SER A 149 12.26 -13.64 -27.23
C SER A 149 12.00 -12.86 -28.52
N LYS A 150 10.74 -12.75 -28.94
CA LYS A 150 10.32 -12.00 -30.13
C LYS A 150 10.31 -10.49 -29.98
N VAL A 151 10.46 -9.97 -28.74
CA VAL A 151 10.45 -8.52 -28.48
C VAL A 151 11.54 -7.78 -29.27
N ALA A 152 12.65 -8.45 -29.57
CA ALA A 152 13.72 -7.90 -30.39
C ALA A 152 14.69 -9.00 -30.84
N SER A 153 15.38 -8.78 -31.95
CA SER A 153 16.41 -9.70 -32.45
C SER A 153 17.51 -9.92 -31.39
N GLY A 154 17.80 -11.18 -31.08
CA GLY A 154 18.76 -11.59 -30.04
C GLY A 154 18.27 -11.40 -28.61
N ALA A 155 17.00 -11.11 -28.39
CA ALA A 155 16.42 -11.09 -27.05
C ALA A 155 16.27 -12.52 -26.50
N THR A 156 16.39 -12.64 -25.19
CA THR A 156 16.13 -13.88 -24.46
C THR A 156 14.81 -13.73 -23.70
N SER A 157 13.93 -14.71 -23.82
CA SER A 157 12.68 -14.72 -23.07
C SER A 157 12.93 -14.68 -21.56
N SER A 158 12.09 -14.01 -20.85
CA SER A 158 12.20 -13.87 -19.39
C SER A 158 10.85 -13.85 -18.70
N MET A 159 10.83 -14.30 -17.46
CA MET A 159 9.67 -14.24 -16.60
C MET A 159 10.06 -13.82 -15.19
N SER A 160 9.13 -13.20 -14.47
CA SER A 160 9.34 -12.81 -13.08
C SER A 160 8.01 -12.80 -12.33
N ASN A 161 7.96 -13.50 -11.20
CA ASN A 161 6.87 -13.48 -10.25
C ASN A 161 7.35 -12.92 -8.94
N LYS A 162 6.69 -11.87 -8.45
CA LYS A 162 7.04 -11.21 -7.21
C LYS A 162 5.80 -11.11 -6.32
N ALA A 163 6.00 -11.18 -5.03
CA ALA A 163 4.97 -10.89 -4.05
C ALA A 163 5.57 -10.12 -2.88
N SER A 164 4.93 -9.03 -2.52
CA SER A 164 5.26 -8.25 -1.33
C SER A 164 4.08 -8.29 -0.37
N VAL A 165 4.36 -8.60 0.89
CA VAL A 165 3.37 -8.55 1.98
C VAL A 165 3.87 -7.57 3.01
N TYR A 166 3.10 -6.53 3.27
CA TYR A 166 3.33 -5.58 4.34
C TYR A 166 2.23 -5.68 5.38
N GLN A 167 2.62 -5.78 6.64
CA GLN A 167 1.71 -5.79 7.79
C GLN A 167 2.20 -4.76 8.80
N TYR A 168 1.30 -3.93 9.26
CA TYR A 168 1.55 -2.97 10.32
C TYR A 168 0.41 -2.98 11.31
N TRP A 169 0.73 -3.07 12.58
CA TRP A 169 -0.23 -2.82 13.64
C TRP A 169 0.32 -1.79 14.63
N GLN A 170 -0.59 -1.05 15.20
CA GLN A 170 -0.32 -0.04 16.21
C GLN A 170 -1.38 -0.12 17.30
N ASN A 171 -0.96 0.04 18.55
CA ASN A 171 -1.83 0.27 19.68
C ASN A 171 -1.34 1.49 20.45
N THR A 172 -2.24 2.46 20.66
CA THR A 172 -1.96 3.69 21.42
C THR A 172 -3.00 3.81 22.52
N ASN A 173 -2.54 3.92 23.75
CA ASN A 173 -3.37 4.15 24.91
C ASN A 173 -3.05 5.52 25.49
N ASN A 174 -4.06 6.37 25.64
CA ASN A 174 -3.92 7.71 26.16
C ASN A 174 -4.87 7.91 27.34
N LEU A 175 -4.31 7.96 28.54
CA LEU A 175 -5.00 8.34 29.76
C LEU A 175 -4.85 9.84 29.98
N SER A 176 -5.95 10.56 30.01
CA SER A 176 -6.01 12.01 30.16
C SER A 176 -6.83 12.39 31.39
N TYR A 177 -6.28 13.25 32.22
CA TYR A 177 -6.98 13.87 33.33
C TYR A 177 -6.94 15.37 33.17
N ALA A 178 -8.07 16.06 33.34
CA ALA A 178 -8.15 17.51 33.39
C ALA A 178 -9.22 17.94 34.35
N ASN A 179 -8.84 18.79 35.34
CA ASN A 179 -9.78 19.33 36.31
C ASN A 179 -9.31 20.70 36.80
N THR A 180 -10.26 21.50 37.30
CA THR A 180 -10.01 22.82 37.88
C THR A 180 -10.61 22.86 39.28
N PHE A 181 -9.75 23.18 40.25
CA PHE A 181 -10.10 23.29 41.66
C PHE A 181 -9.82 24.74 42.11
N ASN A 182 -10.84 25.55 42.26
CA ASN A 182 -10.72 26.97 42.53
C ASN A 182 -9.82 27.71 41.51
N ARG A 183 -8.59 28.08 41.94
CA ARG A 183 -7.59 28.75 41.07
C ARG A 183 -6.54 27.81 40.48
N HIS A 184 -6.64 26.53 40.76
CA HIS A 184 -5.71 25.51 40.28
C HIS A 184 -6.32 24.72 39.15
N SER A 185 -5.73 24.77 37.97
CA SER A 185 -6.06 23.90 36.85
C SER A 185 -4.94 22.89 36.60
N ILE A 186 -5.28 21.61 36.57
CA ILE A 186 -4.35 20.54 36.36
C ILE A 186 -4.80 19.76 35.10
N SER A 187 -3.86 19.52 34.20
CA SER A 187 -4.06 18.64 33.05
C SER A 187 -2.87 17.69 32.91
N ALA A 188 -3.13 16.41 32.96
CA ALA A 188 -2.13 15.36 32.85
C ALA A 188 -2.49 14.37 31.73
N ASN A 189 -1.49 13.95 30.98
CA ASN A 189 -1.61 12.91 29.95
C ASN A 189 -0.52 11.87 30.15
N ALA A 190 -0.91 10.60 30.08
CA ALA A 190 -0.01 9.48 30.00
C ALA A 190 -0.35 8.69 28.73
N VAL A 191 0.60 8.60 27.80
CA VAL A 191 0.44 7.89 26.53
C VAL A 191 1.40 6.72 26.52
N TRP A 192 0.90 5.57 26.13
CA TRP A 192 1.69 4.39 25.84
C TRP A 192 1.34 3.88 24.44
N GLU A 193 2.37 3.72 23.63
CA GLU A 193 2.26 3.31 22.24
C GLU A 193 3.15 2.11 21.95
N MET A 194 2.63 1.19 21.18
CA MET A 194 3.35 0.07 20.60
C MET A 194 3.00 -0.05 19.13
N SER A 195 4.00 -0.30 18.31
CA SER A 195 3.80 -0.60 16.89
C SER A 195 4.79 -1.65 16.40
N LYS A 196 4.38 -2.36 15.36
CA LYS A 196 5.23 -3.32 14.66
C LYS A 196 4.88 -3.32 13.19
N SER A 197 5.91 -3.28 12.35
CA SER A 197 5.82 -3.51 10.92
C SER A 197 6.60 -4.77 10.53
N VAL A 198 6.06 -5.50 9.57
CA VAL A 198 6.70 -6.66 8.95
C VAL A 198 6.52 -6.54 7.45
N THR A 199 7.62 -6.66 6.72
CA THR A 199 7.63 -6.74 5.26
C THR A 199 8.29 -8.04 4.84
N THR A 200 7.59 -8.82 4.04
CA THR A 200 8.13 -10.04 3.41
C THR A 200 8.05 -9.87 1.90
N ASN A 201 9.18 -10.04 1.23
CA ASN A 201 9.22 -10.04 -0.23
C ASN A 201 9.68 -11.40 -0.71
N MET A 202 9.06 -11.89 -1.76
CA MET A 202 9.43 -13.09 -2.51
C MET A 202 9.54 -12.72 -3.99
N SER A 203 10.57 -13.22 -4.64
CA SER A 203 10.78 -13.05 -6.06
C SER A 203 11.34 -14.32 -6.65
N ILE A 204 10.74 -14.78 -7.73
CA ILE A 204 11.22 -15.86 -8.56
C ILE A 204 11.32 -15.32 -9.98
N SER A 205 12.44 -15.50 -10.63
CA SER A 205 12.64 -15.10 -12.03
C SER A 205 13.32 -16.18 -12.84
N GLY A 206 13.06 -16.19 -14.13
CA GLY A 206 13.65 -17.12 -15.05
C GLY A 206 13.96 -16.45 -16.40
N SER A 207 14.97 -16.95 -17.08
CA SER A 207 15.28 -16.54 -18.46
C SER A 207 15.64 -17.75 -19.33
N GLY A 208 15.46 -17.57 -20.65
CA GLY A 208 15.64 -18.65 -21.62
C GLY A 208 14.58 -19.73 -21.44
N LEU A 209 13.30 -19.36 -21.61
CA LEU A 209 12.19 -20.31 -21.52
C LEU A 209 12.21 -21.23 -22.74
N ASN A 210 12.20 -22.55 -22.50
CA ASN A 210 12.13 -23.57 -23.55
C ASN A 210 10.77 -23.58 -24.29
N ASN A 211 9.70 -23.18 -23.56
CA ASN A 211 8.38 -23.00 -24.13
C ASN A 211 7.81 -21.68 -23.62
N GLU A 212 7.72 -20.68 -24.50
CA GLU A 212 7.23 -19.34 -24.15
C GLU A 212 5.71 -19.27 -23.99
N SER A 213 4.97 -20.27 -24.45
CA SER A 213 3.50 -20.29 -24.37
C SER A 213 2.99 -20.41 -22.93
N VAL A 214 3.85 -20.81 -21.99
CA VAL A 214 3.50 -20.87 -20.56
C VAL A 214 3.54 -19.49 -19.87
N GLY A 215 4.13 -18.48 -20.53
CA GLY A 215 4.26 -17.13 -19.99
C GLY A 215 5.01 -17.12 -18.66
N TYR A 216 4.44 -16.46 -17.65
CA TYR A 216 5.01 -16.37 -16.30
C TYR A 216 4.55 -17.48 -15.33
N TRP A 217 3.78 -18.49 -15.80
CA TRP A 217 3.18 -19.49 -14.91
C TRP A 217 4.12 -20.62 -14.49
N ASP A 218 5.17 -20.88 -15.25
CA ASP A 218 6.07 -22.01 -14.98
C ASP A 218 7.56 -21.62 -15.10
N VAL A 219 8.16 -21.28 -13.96
CA VAL A 219 9.60 -20.98 -13.88
C VAL A 219 10.47 -22.22 -14.12
N SER A 220 9.92 -23.43 -13.94
CA SER A 220 10.69 -24.67 -14.17
C SER A 220 11.14 -24.85 -15.61
N ASN A 221 10.42 -24.19 -16.52
CA ASN A 221 10.68 -24.15 -17.95
C ASN A 221 11.85 -23.23 -18.36
N ALA A 222 12.36 -22.40 -17.43
CA ALA A 222 13.48 -21.49 -17.69
C ALA A 222 14.83 -22.20 -17.55
N THR A 223 15.76 -21.86 -18.44
CA THR A 223 17.15 -22.36 -18.41
C THR A 223 17.94 -21.80 -17.26
N VAL A 224 17.81 -20.48 -17.00
CA VAL A 224 18.42 -19.80 -15.86
C VAL A 224 17.33 -19.37 -14.91
N ARG A 225 17.50 -19.63 -13.62
CA ARG A 225 16.53 -19.31 -12.57
C ARG A 225 17.21 -18.55 -11.44
N SER A 226 16.47 -17.66 -10.83
CA SER A 226 16.92 -16.90 -9.67
C SER A 226 15.76 -16.76 -8.69
N GLU A 227 16.06 -16.94 -7.41
CA GLU A 227 15.09 -16.81 -6.31
C GLU A 227 15.66 -15.85 -5.27
N SER A 228 14.79 -15.03 -4.69
CA SER A 228 15.19 -14.16 -3.59
C SER A 228 14.02 -13.98 -2.63
N ASN A 229 14.33 -14.02 -1.34
CA ASN A 229 13.41 -13.75 -0.26
C ASN A 229 14.02 -12.73 0.67
N SER A 230 13.21 -11.83 1.19
CA SER A 230 13.62 -10.93 2.25
C SER A 230 12.54 -10.79 3.32
N TYR A 231 13.00 -10.63 4.55
CA TYR A 231 12.15 -10.39 5.71
C TYR A 231 12.72 -9.20 6.47
N THR A 232 11.90 -8.19 6.69
CA THR A 232 12.24 -7.02 7.47
C THR A 232 11.20 -6.79 8.53
N GLN A 233 11.65 -6.58 9.77
CA GLN A 233 10.78 -6.29 10.89
C GLN A 233 11.28 -5.05 11.63
N SER A 234 10.36 -4.16 11.99
CA SER A 234 10.62 -3.05 12.88
C SER A 234 9.54 -3.01 13.95
N SER A 235 9.93 -2.73 15.18
CA SER A 235 9.01 -2.52 16.30
C SER A 235 9.45 -1.32 17.11
N LEU A 236 8.48 -0.60 17.63
CA LEU A 236 8.69 0.57 18.48
C LEU A 236 7.75 0.47 19.68
N MET A 237 8.26 0.81 20.86
CA MET A 237 7.46 1.04 22.05
C MET A 237 7.86 2.39 22.62
N SER A 238 6.88 3.23 22.93
CA SER A 238 7.14 4.53 23.52
C SER A 238 6.17 4.83 24.65
N GLY A 239 6.65 5.59 25.63
CA GLY A 239 5.86 6.11 26.71
C GLY A 239 6.07 7.62 26.88
N ILE A 240 4.99 8.37 27.06
CA ILE A 240 5.00 9.81 27.23
C ILE A 240 4.14 10.16 28.44
N VAL A 241 4.68 10.97 29.34
CA VAL A 241 3.90 11.57 30.42
C VAL A 241 4.06 13.09 30.34
N ARG A 242 2.95 13.81 30.40
CA ARG A 242 2.92 15.26 30.38
C ARG A 242 2.02 15.78 31.48
N LEU A 243 2.49 16.77 32.22
CA LEU A 243 1.75 17.49 33.24
C LEU A 243 1.75 18.98 32.90
N ASN A 244 0.57 19.60 32.91
CA ASN A 244 0.40 21.03 32.87
C ASN A 244 -0.34 21.47 34.13
N TYR A 245 0.14 22.54 34.72
CA TYR A 245 -0.45 23.14 35.91
C TYR A 245 -0.55 24.64 35.72
N ASP A 246 -1.74 25.19 35.97
CA ASP A 246 -2.02 26.63 35.96
C ASP A 246 -2.50 27.08 37.32
N TYR A 247 -1.98 28.20 37.76
CA TYR A 247 -2.45 28.87 38.96
C TYR A 247 -2.92 30.29 38.62
N ASP A 248 -4.20 30.56 38.82
CA ASP A 248 -4.85 31.89 38.65
C ASP A 248 -4.56 32.56 37.28
N LYS A 249 -4.29 31.78 36.23
CA LYS A 249 -3.97 32.16 34.84
C LYS A 249 -2.60 32.80 34.57
N PRO A 250 -1.97 33.64 35.41
CA PRO A 250 -0.67 34.18 35.02
C PRO A 250 0.49 33.22 35.27
N TYR A 251 0.33 32.18 36.08
CA TYR A 251 1.40 31.23 36.39
C TYR A 251 1.07 29.86 35.82
N PHE A 252 1.90 29.35 34.91
CA PHE A 252 1.76 28.00 34.36
C PHE A 252 3.10 27.26 34.44
N PHE A 253 3.00 25.95 34.61
CA PHE A 253 4.11 25.04 34.63
C PHE A 253 3.78 23.85 33.73
N THR A 254 4.75 23.45 32.89
CA THR A 254 4.64 22.26 32.06
C THR A 254 5.87 21.38 32.25
N ALA A 255 5.65 20.09 32.48
CA ALA A 255 6.69 19.08 32.50
C ALA A 255 6.29 17.95 31.54
N ALA A 256 7.26 17.40 30.81
CA ALA A 256 7.06 16.26 29.94
C ALA A 256 8.28 15.33 29.98
N LEU A 257 8.02 14.04 30.00
CA LEU A 257 9.01 12.98 29.89
C LEU A 257 8.61 12.01 28.78
N ARG A 258 9.57 11.60 27.96
CA ARG A 258 9.39 10.58 26.92
C ARG A 258 10.49 9.55 27.02
N ALA A 259 10.11 8.29 26.84
CA ALA A 259 11.00 7.16 26.70
C ALA A 259 10.62 6.36 25.46
N ASP A 260 11.59 6.01 24.65
CA ASP A 260 11.43 5.23 23.42
C ASP A 260 12.39 4.01 23.49
N GLY A 261 11.89 2.84 22.95
CA GLY A 261 12.65 1.58 22.95
C GLY A 261 12.29 0.65 21.78
#